data_ada1815a8e7fdc47cec4beb583faa0bb
#
_entry.id   ada1815a8e7fdc47cec4beb583faa0bb
#
_cell.length_a   1.000
_cell.length_b   1.000
_cell.length_c   1.000
_cell.angle_alpha   90.00
_cell.angle_beta   90.00
_cell.angle_gamma   90.00
#
_symmetry.space_group_name_H-M   'P 1'
#
loop_
_entity.id
_entity.type
_entity.pdbx_description
1 polymer ?
#
loop_
_entity_poly.entity_id
_entity_poly.type
_entity_poly.pdbx_seq_one_letter_code
_entity_poly.pdbx_strand_id
1 'polypeptide(L)'
;MRTRILLVLFVFALAVAGCGSTVAPVSVSVSAVEPLPAGATEFTATAPAAGNADCDREASWRPGPLPPPGAMPPGSTMAAIAERGRLIAGVDQNTDLFGSRNPATGQLEGFDIDIAREIARAIFGDPDRIQLRVVNAKERESVLQSGEVDVVVRTYSITCERKDVVDFSAVYYEANQKILSAKGSGIDTAAGLAGKRVCAVSGTTSLSKLYELNPRPKIYGATTWTDCLLMLQQGQVDAISTDDAVLKGLAKQDPTVDVVGDSIAKEPYGVGVNKDHQDLVRFVNGVLEKIGQDGTWQRLYDSWLEELGPSPGPPEPRYKD
;
A
#
# COMPACT_ATOMS: atom_id res chain seq x y z
N MET A 1 11.99 -94.09 10.75
CA MET A 1 12.40 -92.72 10.36
C MET A 1 11.23 -91.76 10.01
N ARG A 2 9.98 -92.19 10.09
CA ARG A 2 8.80 -91.33 9.74
C ARG A 2 8.14 -90.61 10.92
N THR A 3 8.43 -91.02 12.13
CA THR A 3 7.71 -90.50 13.33
C THR A 3 8.44 -89.32 14.01
N ARG A 4 9.72 -89.07 13.70
CA ARG A 4 10.48 -87.95 14.31
C ARG A 4 10.37 -86.66 13.57
N ILE A 5 9.89 -86.63 12.32
CA ILE A 5 9.74 -85.41 11.47
C ILE A 5 8.42 -84.68 11.80
N LEU A 6 7.40 -85.42 12.25
CA LEU A 6 6.10 -84.84 12.62
C LEU A 6 6.11 -84.03 13.93
N LEU A 7 7.03 -84.33 14.86
CA LEU A 7 7.11 -83.66 16.15
C LEU A 7 7.87 -82.27 16.04
N VAL A 8 8.75 -82.15 15.07
CA VAL A 8 9.51 -80.88 14.84
C VAL A 8 8.66 -79.82 14.15
N LEU A 9 7.73 -80.21 13.31
CA LEU A 9 6.82 -79.30 12.62
C LEU A 9 5.72 -78.74 13.54
N PHE A 10 5.37 -79.45 14.62
CA PHE A 10 4.31 -78.99 15.59
C PHE A 10 4.86 -77.96 16.62
N VAL A 11 6.18 -77.95 16.87
CA VAL A 11 6.80 -77.01 17.83
C VAL A 11 7.08 -75.67 17.17
N PHE A 12 7.21 -75.61 15.80
CA PHE A 12 7.45 -74.34 15.09
C PHE A 12 6.16 -73.53 14.82
N ALA A 13 4.99 -74.15 14.92
CA ALA A 13 3.71 -73.50 14.67
C ALA A 13 3.16 -72.72 15.87
N LEU A 14 3.75 -72.84 17.06
CA LEU A 14 3.28 -72.15 18.30
C LEU A 14 4.08 -70.90 18.67
N ALA A 15 5.10 -70.48 17.88
CA ALA A 15 5.94 -69.34 18.19
C ALA A 15 5.55 -68.05 17.42
N VAL A 16 4.43 -68.01 16.69
CA VAL A 16 3.96 -66.83 15.92
C VAL A 16 2.69 -66.17 16.52
N ALA A 17 2.28 -66.57 17.74
CA ALA A 17 1.24 -65.85 18.47
C ALA A 17 1.85 -64.70 19.30
N GLY A 18 2.61 -63.81 18.65
CA GLY A 18 3.18 -62.60 19.28
C GLY A 18 2.29 -61.41 19.06
N CYS A 19 1.72 -60.93 20.14
CA CYS A 19 1.23 -59.58 20.45
C CYS A 19 1.04 -58.62 19.27
N GLY A 20 -0.07 -58.70 18.60
CA GLY A 20 -0.61 -57.59 17.82
C GLY A 20 -1.41 -56.68 18.76
N SER A 21 -0.75 -55.74 19.46
CA SER A 21 -1.44 -54.61 20.04
C SER A 21 -1.93 -53.75 18.87
N THR A 22 -3.21 -53.83 18.54
CA THR A 22 -3.84 -52.86 17.66
C THR A 22 -3.90 -51.53 18.39
N VAL A 23 -2.82 -50.77 18.25
CA VAL A 23 -2.87 -49.33 18.58
C VAL A 23 -3.84 -48.72 17.55
N ALA A 24 -5.03 -48.37 18.01
CA ALA A 24 -5.96 -47.59 17.21
C ALA A 24 -5.23 -46.34 16.72
N PRO A 25 -5.27 -46.02 15.43
CA PRO A 25 -4.64 -44.77 14.94
C PRO A 25 -5.34 -43.62 15.68
N VAL A 26 -4.54 -42.88 16.48
CA VAL A 26 -4.98 -41.61 17.04
C VAL A 26 -5.14 -40.70 15.85
N SER A 27 -6.38 -40.44 15.45
CA SER A 27 -6.67 -39.38 14.47
C SER A 27 -6.39 -38.04 15.12
N VAL A 28 -5.14 -37.59 15.05
CA VAL A 28 -4.80 -36.22 15.35
C VAL A 28 -5.39 -35.40 14.20
N SER A 29 -6.51 -34.73 14.45
CA SER A 29 -7.00 -33.70 13.54
C SER A 29 -6.01 -32.53 13.63
N VAL A 30 -5.00 -32.55 12.79
CA VAL A 30 -4.16 -31.37 12.54
C VAL A 30 -5.05 -30.39 11.79
N SER A 31 -5.61 -29.41 12.49
CA SER A 31 -6.15 -28.24 11.82
C SER A 31 -4.98 -27.62 11.08
N ALA A 32 -5.04 -27.64 9.74
CA ALA A 32 -4.08 -26.94 8.93
C ALA A 32 -4.20 -25.46 9.29
N VAL A 33 -3.25 -24.94 10.03
CA VAL A 33 -3.08 -23.50 10.22
C VAL A 33 -2.53 -22.99 8.91
N GLU A 34 -3.36 -22.35 8.10
CA GLU A 34 -2.88 -21.63 6.92
C GLU A 34 -2.06 -20.44 7.40
N PRO A 35 -0.73 -20.42 7.23
CA PRO A 35 0.09 -19.34 7.75
C PRO A 35 -0.18 -18.08 6.94
N LEU A 36 -0.72 -17.04 7.59
CA LEU A 36 -0.83 -15.72 7.00
C LEU A 36 0.57 -15.10 6.82
N PRO A 37 0.76 -14.19 5.85
CA PRO A 37 1.98 -13.39 5.74
C PRO A 37 2.32 -12.68 7.05
N ALA A 38 3.59 -12.41 7.29
CA ALA A 38 4.05 -11.76 8.52
C ALA A 38 3.35 -10.40 8.71
N GLY A 39 2.73 -10.21 9.87
CA GLY A 39 1.97 -9.00 10.21
C GLY A 39 0.56 -8.93 9.62
N ALA A 40 0.12 -9.93 8.86
CA ALA A 40 -1.27 -10.04 8.45
C ALA A 40 -2.15 -10.59 9.58
N THR A 41 -3.34 -10.01 9.75
CA THR A 41 -4.27 -10.41 10.81
C THR A 41 -5.72 -10.14 10.41
N GLU A 42 -6.65 -10.93 10.93
CA GLU A 42 -8.07 -10.63 10.82
C GLU A 42 -8.45 -9.51 11.81
N PHE A 43 -9.11 -8.49 11.31
CA PHE A 43 -9.59 -7.36 12.10
C PHE A 43 -11.02 -7.63 12.57
N THR A 44 -11.17 -7.97 13.85
CA THR A 44 -12.47 -8.16 14.51
C THR A 44 -12.95 -6.89 15.23
N ALA A 45 -12.10 -5.88 15.37
CA ALA A 45 -12.37 -4.66 16.12
C ALA A 45 -13.45 -3.78 15.47
N THR A 46 -13.99 -2.83 16.25
CA THR A 46 -14.84 -1.73 15.76
C THR A 46 -14.05 -0.80 14.83
N ALA A 47 -14.78 -0.13 13.91
CA ALA A 47 -14.19 0.88 13.05
C ALA A 47 -13.36 1.90 13.85
N PRO A 48 -12.23 2.40 13.30
CA PRO A 48 -11.57 3.57 13.86
C PRO A 48 -12.59 4.70 14.05
N ALA A 49 -12.41 5.52 15.10
CA ALA A 49 -13.28 6.67 15.30
C ALA A 49 -13.22 7.56 14.04
N ALA A 50 -14.38 7.97 13.55
CA ALA A 50 -14.43 8.94 12.45
C ALA A 50 -13.78 10.24 12.94
N GLY A 51 -12.76 10.71 12.23
CA GLY A 51 -12.15 12.01 12.45
C GLY A 51 -13.13 13.14 12.17
N ASN A 52 -12.70 14.38 12.43
CA ASN A 52 -13.51 15.56 12.17
C ASN A 52 -13.91 15.64 10.68
N ALA A 53 -15.21 15.48 10.40
CA ALA A 53 -15.72 15.38 9.02
C ALA A 53 -15.81 16.76 8.30
N ASP A 54 -15.59 17.86 9.02
CA ASP A 54 -15.91 19.22 8.55
C ASP A 54 -14.71 20.00 7.98
N CYS A 55 -13.70 19.37 7.42
CA CYS A 55 -12.61 20.08 6.75
C CYS A 55 -12.72 19.98 5.22
N ASP A 56 -12.27 20.98 4.50
CA ASP A 56 -11.92 20.84 3.08
C ASP A 56 -10.60 20.04 2.98
N ARG A 57 -10.73 18.74 2.80
CA ARG A 57 -9.58 17.84 2.81
C ARG A 57 -8.59 18.14 1.67
N GLU A 58 -9.06 18.62 0.52
CA GLU A 58 -8.24 18.86 -0.67
C GLU A 58 -7.60 20.26 -0.69
N ALA A 59 -8.10 21.21 0.11
CA ALA A 59 -7.51 22.54 0.18
C ALA A 59 -6.15 22.52 0.87
N SER A 60 -5.14 23.08 0.21
CA SER A 60 -3.78 23.24 0.71
C SER A 60 -3.38 24.72 0.80
N TRP A 61 -2.15 25.00 1.21
CA TRP A 61 -1.64 26.34 1.31
C TRP A 61 -1.23 26.88 -0.05
N ARG A 62 -1.66 28.11 -0.40
CA ARG A 62 -1.29 28.74 -1.67
C ARG A 62 0.23 28.88 -1.78
N PRO A 63 0.85 28.49 -2.92
CA PRO A 63 2.27 28.66 -3.12
C PRO A 63 2.64 30.15 -3.26
N GLY A 64 3.87 30.47 -2.87
CA GLY A 64 4.54 31.69 -3.29
C GLY A 64 5.38 31.47 -4.55
N PRO A 65 6.08 32.49 -5.04
CA PRO A 65 7.02 32.32 -6.14
C PRO A 65 8.09 31.29 -5.78
N LEU A 66 8.37 30.35 -6.69
CA LEU A 66 9.46 29.39 -6.50
C LEU A 66 10.82 30.09 -6.59
N PRO A 67 11.69 29.92 -5.58
CA PRO A 67 13.06 30.40 -5.67
C PRO A 67 13.84 29.60 -6.73
N PRO A 68 14.85 30.17 -7.35
CA PRO A 68 15.75 29.39 -8.21
C PRO A 68 16.43 28.27 -7.43
N PRO A 69 16.70 27.11 -8.08
CA PRO A 69 17.43 26.02 -7.42
C PRO A 69 18.75 26.47 -6.81
N GLY A 70 19.05 26.03 -5.59
CA GLY A 70 20.24 26.44 -4.85
C GLY A 70 20.15 27.80 -4.15
N ALA A 71 19.08 28.58 -4.35
CA ALA A 71 18.87 29.88 -3.73
C ALA A 71 17.66 29.89 -2.79
N MET A 72 17.60 28.93 -1.91
CA MET A 72 16.50 28.80 -0.95
C MET A 72 16.51 29.96 0.06
N PRO A 73 15.33 30.50 0.44
CA PRO A 73 15.23 31.60 1.38
C PRO A 73 15.90 31.26 2.71
N PRO A 74 16.78 32.14 3.27
CA PRO A 74 17.43 31.90 4.55
C PRO A 74 16.40 31.63 5.68
N GLY A 75 16.70 30.65 6.52
CA GLY A 75 15.85 30.27 7.65
C GLY A 75 14.61 29.44 7.27
N SER A 76 14.42 29.12 5.99
CA SER A 76 13.34 28.24 5.55
C SER A 76 13.68 26.77 5.75
N THR A 77 12.64 25.91 5.77
CA THR A 77 12.81 24.45 5.79
C THR A 77 13.61 23.99 4.56
N MET A 78 13.36 24.57 3.38
CA MET A 78 14.11 24.24 2.16
C MET A 78 15.59 24.63 2.27
N ALA A 79 15.96 25.73 2.97
CA ALA A 79 17.35 26.10 3.21
C ALA A 79 18.05 25.06 4.11
N ALA A 80 17.39 24.56 5.16
CA ALA A 80 17.93 23.51 6.01
C ALA A 80 18.12 22.18 5.25
N ILE A 81 17.19 21.84 4.36
CA ILE A 81 17.31 20.67 3.46
C ILE A 81 18.49 20.88 2.49
N ALA A 82 18.63 22.08 1.94
CA ALA A 82 19.72 22.41 1.02
C ALA A 82 21.10 22.34 1.70
N GLU A 83 21.21 22.84 2.94
CA GLU A 83 22.43 22.74 3.76
C GLU A 83 22.80 21.28 4.08
N ARG A 84 21.82 20.43 4.39
CA ARG A 84 22.01 18.98 4.58
C ARG A 84 22.45 18.29 3.28
N GLY A 85 22.22 18.87 2.13
CA GLY A 85 22.68 18.40 0.81
C GLY A 85 21.79 17.37 0.14
N ARG A 86 20.63 17.01 0.70
CA ARG A 86 19.66 16.08 0.11
C ARG A 86 18.27 16.23 0.71
N LEU A 87 17.23 15.94 -0.08
CA LEU A 87 15.87 15.72 0.37
C LEU A 87 15.74 14.29 0.94
N ILE A 88 15.03 14.10 2.05
CA ILE A 88 14.67 12.75 2.56
C ILE A 88 13.19 12.53 2.32
N ALA A 89 12.85 11.58 1.44
CA ALA A 89 11.48 11.28 1.06
C ALA A 89 11.07 9.88 1.54
N GLY A 90 9.98 9.81 2.29
CA GLY A 90 9.29 8.56 2.66
C GLY A 90 8.49 8.04 1.48
N VAL A 91 8.78 6.82 1.02
CA VAL A 91 8.21 6.23 -0.19
C VAL A 91 7.84 4.77 0.02
N ASP A 92 7.12 4.17 -0.93
CA ASP A 92 6.91 2.73 -0.99
C ASP A 92 8.01 2.03 -1.80
N GLN A 93 8.02 0.69 -1.71
CA GLN A 93 8.85 -0.17 -2.55
C GLN A 93 8.08 -1.37 -3.13
N ASN A 94 6.79 -1.51 -2.80
CA ASN A 94 5.94 -2.66 -3.12
C ASN A 94 4.66 -2.27 -3.88
N THR A 95 4.52 -1.00 -4.26
CA THR A 95 3.37 -0.51 -5.04
C THR A 95 3.84 -0.25 -6.46
N ASP A 96 3.62 -1.24 -7.35
CA ASP A 96 3.94 -1.08 -8.78
C ASP A 96 3.28 0.17 -9.36
N LEU A 97 3.86 0.77 -10.37
CA LEU A 97 3.52 2.04 -11.00
C LEU A 97 3.84 3.30 -10.15
N PHE A 98 3.74 3.26 -8.83
CA PHE A 98 3.94 4.43 -7.94
C PHE A 98 5.26 4.43 -7.20
N GLY A 99 5.56 3.35 -6.50
CA GLY A 99 6.82 3.20 -5.76
C GLY A 99 7.15 1.73 -5.61
N SER A 100 7.97 1.21 -6.49
CA SER A 100 8.38 -0.19 -6.49
C SER A 100 9.89 -0.34 -6.63
N ARG A 101 10.40 -1.45 -6.14
CA ARG A 101 11.80 -1.79 -6.32
C ARG A 101 11.97 -2.62 -7.59
N ASN A 102 12.67 -2.07 -8.56
CA ASN A 102 13.01 -2.78 -9.79
C ASN A 102 13.89 -4.00 -9.47
N PRO A 103 13.46 -5.22 -9.78
CA PRO A 103 14.19 -6.42 -9.40
C PRO A 103 15.53 -6.60 -10.17
N ALA A 104 15.67 -5.98 -11.35
CA ALA A 104 16.87 -6.07 -12.15
C ALA A 104 17.95 -5.07 -11.71
N THR A 105 17.56 -3.86 -11.30
CA THR A 105 18.50 -2.78 -10.94
C THR A 105 18.62 -2.54 -9.44
N GLY A 106 17.63 -3.00 -8.65
CA GLY A 106 17.53 -2.71 -7.23
C GLY A 106 17.10 -1.27 -6.91
N GLN A 107 16.87 -0.43 -7.93
CA GLN A 107 16.46 0.97 -7.74
C GLN A 107 14.99 1.07 -7.39
N LEU A 108 14.63 2.14 -6.65
CA LEU A 108 13.23 2.51 -6.45
C LEU A 108 12.79 3.40 -7.61
N GLU A 109 11.64 3.08 -8.19
CA GLU A 109 11.10 3.75 -9.36
C GLU A 109 9.57 3.83 -9.28
N GLY A 110 8.95 4.71 -10.05
CA GLY A 110 7.51 4.92 -10.11
C GLY A 110 7.11 6.38 -10.05
N PHE A 111 5.82 6.64 -10.23
CA PHE A 111 5.25 7.99 -10.29
C PHE A 111 5.53 8.81 -9.03
N ASP A 112 5.32 8.23 -7.83
CA ASP A 112 5.59 8.88 -6.54
C ASP A 112 7.08 9.19 -6.36
N ILE A 113 7.94 8.27 -6.83
CA ILE A 113 9.39 8.44 -6.77
C ILE A 113 9.82 9.65 -7.61
N ASP A 114 9.24 9.79 -8.81
CA ASP A 114 9.58 10.89 -9.70
C ASP A 114 8.95 12.21 -9.24
N ILE A 115 7.76 12.22 -8.64
CA ILE A 115 7.22 13.40 -7.95
C ILE A 115 8.18 13.86 -6.83
N ALA A 116 8.71 12.94 -6.03
CA ALA A 116 9.68 13.27 -4.98
C ALA A 116 10.99 13.81 -5.58
N ARG A 117 11.45 13.27 -6.72
CA ARG A 117 12.61 13.77 -7.47
C ARG A 117 12.41 15.17 -8.02
N GLU A 118 11.21 15.54 -8.46
CA GLU A 118 10.92 16.89 -8.91
C GLU A 118 11.00 17.91 -7.76
N ILE A 119 10.62 17.52 -6.53
CA ILE A 119 10.84 18.35 -5.35
C ILE A 119 12.34 18.55 -5.08
N ALA A 120 13.13 17.47 -5.15
CA ALA A 120 14.59 17.55 -5.01
C ALA A 120 15.22 18.43 -6.11
N ARG A 121 14.78 18.27 -7.36
CA ARG A 121 15.21 19.11 -8.50
C ARG A 121 14.92 20.60 -8.25
N ALA A 122 13.77 20.92 -7.71
CA ALA A 122 13.41 22.30 -7.41
C ALA A 122 14.29 22.92 -6.31
N ILE A 123 14.74 22.14 -5.33
CA ILE A 123 15.64 22.60 -4.27
C ILE A 123 17.09 22.72 -4.78
N PHE A 124 17.59 21.70 -5.48
CA PHE A 124 19.02 21.53 -5.77
C PHE A 124 19.42 21.79 -7.24
N GLY A 125 18.47 21.80 -8.16
CA GLY A 125 18.74 21.69 -9.60
C GLY A 125 19.07 20.26 -10.06
N ASP A 126 19.13 19.31 -9.15
CA ASP A 126 19.53 17.93 -9.34
C ASP A 126 18.50 16.98 -8.68
N PRO A 127 17.78 16.14 -9.44
CA PRO A 127 16.78 15.22 -8.93
C PRO A 127 17.37 14.06 -8.09
N ASP A 128 18.67 13.78 -8.24
CA ASP A 128 19.33 12.69 -7.57
C ASP A 128 19.87 13.10 -6.17
N ARG A 129 19.74 14.38 -5.81
CA ARG A 129 19.96 14.84 -4.44
C ARG A 129 18.81 14.48 -3.51
N ILE A 130 18.46 13.20 -3.48
CA ILE A 130 17.38 12.63 -2.71
C ILE A 130 17.83 11.35 -2.00
N GLN A 131 17.36 11.16 -0.78
CA GLN A 131 17.42 9.90 -0.05
C GLN A 131 16.00 9.32 0.01
N LEU A 132 15.77 8.21 -0.64
CA LEU A 132 14.51 7.48 -0.59
C LEU A 132 14.52 6.56 0.63
N ARG A 133 13.59 6.80 1.56
CA ARG A 133 13.38 6.00 2.75
C ARG A 133 12.09 5.19 2.61
N VAL A 134 12.19 3.87 2.63
CA VAL A 134 11.00 3.01 2.62
C VAL A 134 10.25 3.16 3.94
N VAL A 135 8.95 3.42 3.84
CA VAL A 135 8.05 3.67 4.97
C VAL A 135 6.77 2.85 4.77
N ASN A 136 6.30 2.16 5.82
CA ASN A 136 5.01 1.49 5.77
C ASN A 136 3.84 2.48 5.86
N ALA A 137 2.66 2.08 5.36
CA ALA A 137 1.48 2.95 5.34
C ALA A 137 1.11 3.52 6.72
N LYS A 138 1.21 2.71 7.78
CA LYS A 138 0.91 3.10 9.16
C LYS A 138 1.96 3.99 9.83
N GLU A 139 3.13 4.16 9.21
CA GLU A 139 4.26 4.92 9.77
C GLU A 139 4.36 6.32 9.18
N ARG A 140 3.56 6.64 8.14
CA ARG A 140 3.66 7.91 7.40
C ARG A 140 3.55 9.14 8.28
N GLU A 141 2.57 9.16 9.21
CA GLU A 141 2.38 10.26 10.15
C GLU A 141 3.55 10.39 11.12
N SER A 142 3.98 9.29 11.74
CA SER A 142 5.02 9.31 12.77
C SER A 142 6.39 9.71 12.24
N VAL A 143 6.78 9.27 11.04
CA VAL A 143 8.08 9.63 10.45
C VAL A 143 8.14 11.09 9.99
N LEU A 144 6.98 11.69 9.63
CA LEU A 144 6.87 13.12 9.38
C LEU A 144 6.96 13.92 10.67
N GLN A 145 6.21 13.54 11.70
CA GLN A 145 6.19 14.21 13.00
C GLN A 145 7.55 14.17 13.70
N SER A 146 8.27 13.06 13.58
CA SER A 146 9.63 12.92 14.17
C SER A 146 10.73 13.60 13.34
N GLY A 147 10.43 14.07 12.13
CA GLY A 147 11.44 14.65 11.22
C GLY A 147 12.41 13.63 10.63
N GLU A 148 12.06 12.34 10.67
CA GLU A 148 12.86 11.29 10.03
C GLU A 148 12.84 11.36 8.50
N VAL A 149 11.81 12.00 7.95
CA VAL A 149 11.68 12.37 6.53
C VAL A 149 11.18 13.80 6.42
N ASP A 150 11.53 14.48 5.32
CA ASP A 150 11.03 15.82 5.03
C ASP A 150 9.65 15.78 4.41
N VAL A 151 9.43 14.81 3.52
CA VAL A 151 8.17 14.58 2.81
C VAL A 151 7.82 13.11 2.77
N VAL A 152 6.53 12.80 2.64
CA VAL A 152 6.04 11.45 2.30
C VAL A 152 5.31 11.52 0.96
N VAL A 153 5.81 10.79 -0.03
CA VAL A 153 5.17 10.61 -1.35
C VAL A 153 4.93 9.12 -1.54
N ARG A 154 3.72 8.69 -1.18
CA ARG A 154 3.43 7.25 -1.05
C ARG A 154 1.92 6.98 -1.14
N THR A 155 1.33 7.20 -2.34
CA THR A 155 -0.13 7.02 -2.55
C THR A 155 -0.92 7.49 -1.32
N TYR A 156 -0.64 8.73 -0.86
CA TYR A 156 -1.04 9.18 0.45
C TYR A 156 -2.33 9.98 0.39
N SER A 157 -3.47 9.28 0.52
CA SER A 157 -4.79 9.88 0.50
C SER A 157 -4.94 10.93 1.59
N ILE A 158 -5.36 12.12 1.18
CA ILE A 158 -5.62 13.24 2.08
C ILE A 158 -6.94 12.98 2.82
N THR A 159 -6.91 13.05 4.15
CA THR A 159 -8.10 13.02 5.01
C THR A 159 -8.05 14.13 6.04
N CYS A 160 -9.21 14.52 6.56
CA CYS A 160 -9.26 15.52 7.63
C CYS A 160 -8.54 15.05 8.90
N GLU A 161 -8.70 13.78 9.25
CA GLU A 161 -8.02 13.16 10.39
C GLU A 161 -6.49 13.27 10.26
N ARG A 162 -5.94 12.95 9.08
CA ARG A 162 -4.50 13.08 8.84
C ARG A 162 -4.04 14.53 8.89
N LYS A 163 -4.88 15.48 8.41
CA LYS A 163 -4.58 16.92 8.49
C LYS A 163 -4.58 17.48 9.92
N ASP A 164 -5.09 16.75 10.89
CA ASP A 164 -4.95 17.13 12.30
C ASP A 164 -3.51 16.98 12.80
N VAL A 165 -2.75 16.08 12.22
CA VAL A 165 -1.39 15.68 12.70
C VAL A 165 -0.25 15.97 11.73
N VAL A 166 -0.53 16.06 10.41
CA VAL A 166 0.41 16.44 9.34
C VAL A 166 -0.27 17.41 8.37
N ASP A 167 0.52 18.10 7.55
CA ASP A 167 -0.01 18.88 6.44
C ASP A 167 0.18 18.14 5.11
N PHE A 168 -0.58 18.57 4.09
CA PHE A 168 -0.52 18.01 2.75
C PHE A 168 -0.37 19.09 1.69
N SER A 169 0.32 18.77 0.61
CA SER A 169 0.26 19.54 -0.62
C SER A 169 -1.15 19.57 -1.21
N ALA A 170 -1.34 20.35 -2.27
CA ALA A 170 -2.44 20.15 -3.20
C ALA A 170 -2.39 18.71 -3.78
N VAL A 171 -3.54 18.27 -4.31
CA VAL A 171 -3.66 16.93 -4.89
C VAL A 171 -2.74 16.82 -6.11
N TYR A 172 -1.90 15.79 -6.17
CA TYR A 172 -1.05 15.52 -7.32
C TYR A 172 -1.56 14.37 -8.19
N TYR A 173 -2.47 13.53 -7.64
CA TYR A 173 -3.14 12.43 -8.32
C TYR A 173 -4.49 12.11 -7.68
N GLU A 174 -5.50 11.75 -8.46
CA GLU A 174 -6.80 11.30 -7.99
C GLU A 174 -6.99 9.81 -8.29
N ALA A 175 -7.14 9.00 -7.25
CA ALA A 175 -7.48 7.60 -7.35
C ALA A 175 -8.90 7.33 -6.87
N ASN A 176 -9.39 6.12 -7.12
CA ASN A 176 -10.68 5.64 -6.63
C ASN A 176 -10.52 4.27 -5.99
N GLN A 177 -11.01 4.10 -4.76
CA GLN A 177 -11.04 2.77 -4.15
C GLN A 177 -11.97 1.86 -4.93
N LYS A 178 -11.47 0.68 -5.31
CA LYS A 178 -12.18 -0.38 -6.02
C LYS A 178 -11.88 -1.75 -5.43
N ILE A 179 -12.18 -2.80 -6.18
CA ILE A 179 -12.03 -4.20 -5.78
C ILE A 179 -11.13 -4.91 -6.79
N LEU A 180 -10.24 -5.76 -6.31
CA LEU A 180 -9.53 -6.77 -7.07
C LEU A 180 -10.04 -8.14 -6.65
N SER A 181 -10.48 -8.94 -7.59
CA SER A 181 -10.98 -10.29 -7.34
C SER A 181 -10.54 -11.26 -8.44
N ALA A 182 -10.57 -12.55 -8.14
CA ALA A 182 -10.31 -13.56 -9.15
C ALA A 182 -11.38 -13.51 -10.26
N LYS A 183 -10.94 -13.67 -11.52
CA LYS A 183 -11.83 -13.76 -12.67
C LYS A 183 -12.88 -14.86 -12.47
N GLY A 184 -14.14 -14.52 -12.67
CA GLY A 184 -15.24 -15.47 -12.50
C GLY A 184 -15.63 -15.77 -11.05
N SER A 185 -15.09 -15.04 -10.05
CA SER A 185 -15.45 -15.20 -8.63
C SER A 185 -16.88 -14.77 -8.29
N GLY A 186 -17.52 -13.98 -9.16
CA GLY A 186 -18.82 -13.36 -8.90
C GLY A 186 -18.76 -12.17 -7.93
N ILE A 187 -17.55 -11.71 -7.55
CA ILE A 187 -17.35 -10.49 -6.77
C ILE A 187 -17.05 -9.37 -7.74
N ASP A 188 -18.04 -8.54 -8.05
CA ASP A 188 -17.98 -7.47 -9.03
C ASP A 188 -18.53 -6.13 -8.53
N THR A 189 -18.99 -6.07 -7.27
CA THR A 189 -19.52 -4.87 -6.63
C THR A 189 -19.14 -4.80 -5.15
N ALA A 190 -19.23 -3.60 -4.54
CA ALA A 190 -19.04 -3.44 -3.10
C ALA A 190 -20.03 -4.29 -2.28
N ALA A 191 -21.27 -4.44 -2.76
CA ALA A 191 -22.28 -5.30 -2.11
C ALA A 191 -21.87 -6.79 -2.17
N GLY A 192 -21.18 -7.21 -3.24
CA GLY A 192 -20.64 -8.57 -3.38
C GLY A 192 -19.57 -8.94 -2.37
N LEU A 193 -19.02 -7.98 -1.64
CA LEU A 193 -18.06 -8.21 -0.55
C LEU A 193 -18.72 -8.69 0.76
N ALA A 194 -20.05 -8.67 0.87
CA ALA A 194 -20.78 -9.10 2.05
C ALA A 194 -20.36 -10.50 2.50
N GLY A 195 -19.85 -10.63 3.73
CA GLY A 195 -19.38 -11.90 4.31
C GLY A 195 -18.13 -12.51 3.68
N LYS A 196 -17.57 -11.89 2.64
CA LYS A 196 -16.31 -12.30 2.02
C LYS A 196 -15.11 -11.87 2.87
N ARG A 197 -13.99 -12.58 2.70
CA ARG A 197 -12.70 -12.23 3.28
C ARG A 197 -12.03 -11.21 2.37
N VAL A 198 -11.78 -10.01 2.88
CA VAL A 198 -11.23 -8.91 2.07
C VAL A 198 -9.96 -8.39 2.71
N CYS A 199 -8.87 -8.34 1.93
CA CYS A 199 -7.61 -7.77 2.37
C CYS A 199 -7.51 -6.28 2.04
N ALA A 200 -6.96 -5.52 2.98
CA ALA A 200 -6.44 -4.17 2.76
C ALA A 200 -5.20 -3.94 3.62
N VAL A 201 -4.38 -2.97 3.26
CA VAL A 201 -3.16 -2.65 4.03
C VAL A 201 -3.51 -1.85 5.27
N SER A 202 -2.91 -2.22 6.40
CA SER A 202 -3.09 -1.53 7.68
C SER A 202 -2.62 -0.07 7.62
N GLY A 203 -3.39 0.86 8.19
CA GLY A 203 -3.11 2.30 8.16
C GLY A 203 -3.53 3.00 6.87
N THR A 204 -4.38 2.37 6.05
CA THR A 204 -4.93 2.97 4.83
C THR A 204 -6.39 3.37 5.00
N THR A 205 -6.82 4.36 4.22
CA THR A 205 -8.24 4.74 4.04
C THR A 205 -9.05 3.58 3.51
N SER A 206 -8.45 2.76 2.62
CA SER A 206 -9.08 1.57 2.06
C SER A 206 -9.53 0.58 3.13
N LEU A 207 -8.68 0.33 4.14
CA LEU A 207 -9.05 -0.54 5.26
C LEU A 207 -10.17 0.09 6.09
N SER A 208 -10.07 1.40 6.39
CA SER A 208 -11.11 2.12 7.15
C SER A 208 -12.45 2.08 6.43
N LYS A 209 -12.46 2.23 5.10
CA LYS A 209 -13.67 2.21 4.28
C LYS A 209 -14.37 0.85 4.29
N LEU A 210 -13.63 -0.26 4.39
CA LEU A 210 -14.25 -1.58 4.51
C LEU A 210 -15.09 -1.72 5.80
N TYR A 211 -14.76 -1.01 6.87
CA TYR A 211 -15.58 -1.00 8.09
C TYR A 211 -16.92 -0.29 7.92
N GLU A 212 -17.01 0.64 6.96
CA GLU A 212 -18.23 1.41 6.70
C GLU A 212 -19.21 0.66 5.79
N LEU A 213 -18.77 -0.41 5.10
CA LEU A 213 -19.64 -1.21 4.24
C LEU A 213 -20.71 -1.95 5.06
N ASN A 214 -21.91 -2.00 4.52
CA ASN A 214 -23.04 -2.73 5.13
C ASN A 214 -23.77 -3.56 4.06
N PRO A 215 -23.77 -4.90 4.17
CA PRO A 215 -23.11 -5.72 5.21
C PRO A 215 -21.57 -5.65 5.13
N ARG A 216 -20.93 -5.72 6.31
CA ARG A 216 -19.47 -5.66 6.42
C ARG A 216 -18.83 -6.97 5.95
N PRO A 217 -17.71 -6.91 5.18
CA PRO A 217 -16.88 -8.07 4.92
C PRO A 217 -16.09 -8.52 6.17
N LYS A 218 -15.49 -9.70 6.11
CA LYS A 218 -14.42 -10.10 7.04
C LYS A 218 -13.12 -9.42 6.59
N ILE A 219 -12.59 -8.53 7.41
CA ILE A 219 -11.46 -7.67 7.04
C ILE A 219 -10.15 -8.29 7.50
N TYR A 220 -9.22 -8.45 6.56
CA TYR A 220 -7.85 -8.86 6.81
C TYR A 220 -6.91 -7.68 6.54
N GLY A 221 -6.09 -7.32 7.53
CA GLY A 221 -5.06 -6.28 7.37
C GLY A 221 -3.71 -6.92 7.10
N ALA A 222 -3.02 -6.45 6.08
CA ALA A 222 -1.65 -6.83 5.75
C ALA A 222 -0.69 -5.64 5.91
N THR A 223 0.62 -5.90 5.79
CA THR A 223 1.66 -4.85 5.84
C THR A 223 1.86 -4.21 4.48
N THR A 224 1.78 -5.01 3.40
CA THR A 224 1.98 -4.55 2.01
C THR A 224 0.85 -5.03 1.10
N TRP A 225 0.70 -4.39 -0.06
CA TRP A 225 -0.25 -4.82 -1.09
C TRP A 225 0.13 -6.15 -1.71
N THR A 226 1.44 -6.43 -1.82
CA THR A 226 1.95 -7.73 -2.28
C THR A 226 1.56 -8.86 -1.34
N ASP A 227 1.53 -8.62 0.00
CA ASP A 227 1.02 -9.60 0.96
C ASP A 227 -0.47 -9.88 0.73
N CYS A 228 -1.28 -8.85 0.45
CA CYS A 228 -2.68 -9.03 0.08
C CYS A 228 -2.84 -9.87 -1.19
N LEU A 229 -2.02 -9.61 -2.23
CA LEU A 229 -2.04 -10.40 -3.46
C LEU A 229 -1.68 -11.87 -3.20
N LEU A 230 -0.65 -12.11 -2.40
CA LEU A 230 -0.26 -13.46 -1.99
C LEU A 230 -1.42 -14.18 -1.26
N MET A 231 -2.08 -13.48 -0.34
CA MET A 231 -3.24 -14.04 0.37
C MET A 231 -4.40 -14.38 -0.59
N LEU A 232 -4.64 -13.54 -1.61
CA LEU A 232 -5.65 -13.79 -2.64
C LEU A 232 -5.28 -15.01 -3.49
N GLN A 233 -4.02 -15.12 -3.94
CA GLN A 233 -3.50 -16.25 -4.71
C GLN A 233 -3.57 -17.58 -3.93
N GLN A 234 -3.36 -17.53 -2.61
CA GLN A 234 -3.45 -18.69 -1.73
C GLN A 234 -4.88 -19.02 -1.27
N GLY A 235 -5.89 -18.24 -1.70
CA GLY A 235 -7.27 -18.45 -1.29
C GLY A 235 -7.55 -18.10 0.18
N GLN A 236 -6.65 -17.40 0.85
CA GLN A 236 -6.82 -16.93 2.23
C GLN A 236 -7.79 -15.77 2.34
N VAL A 237 -7.89 -14.96 1.26
CA VAL A 237 -8.90 -13.92 1.09
C VAL A 237 -9.60 -14.09 -0.25
N ASP A 238 -10.80 -13.52 -0.38
CA ASP A 238 -11.64 -13.63 -1.57
C ASP A 238 -11.50 -12.40 -2.48
N ALA A 239 -11.02 -11.27 -1.93
CA ALA A 239 -10.79 -10.02 -2.65
C ALA A 239 -9.77 -9.13 -1.94
N ILE A 240 -9.28 -8.14 -2.68
CA ILE A 240 -8.49 -7.00 -2.15
C ILE A 240 -9.30 -5.74 -2.46
N SER A 241 -9.31 -4.76 -1.54
CA SER A 241 -9.91 -3.47 -1.83
C SER A 241 -8.95 -2.35 -1.50
N THR A 242 -8.65 -1.54 -2.52
CA THR A 242 -7.83 -0.33 -2.44
C THR A 242 -8.02 0.50 -3.72
N ASP A 243 -7.14 1.46 -3.93
CA ASP A 243 -7.15 2.41 -5.02
C ASP A 243 -6.93 1.70 -6.36
N ASP A 244 -7.70 2.06 -7.36
CA ASP A 244 -7.73 1.44 -8.70
C ASP A 244 -6.34 1.37 -9.35
N ALA A 245 -5.54 2.41 -9.16
CA ALA A 245 -4.18 2.48 -9.65
C ALA A 245 -3.26 1.43 -8.99
N VAL A 246 -3.37 1.24 -7.67
CA VAL A 246 -2.65 0.17 -6.92
C VAL A 246 -3.13 -1.20 -7.37
N LEU A 247 -4.45 -1.39 -7.51
CA LEU A 247 -5.04 -2.66 -7.96
C LEU A 247 -4.58 -3.02 -9.38
N LYS A 248 -4.41 -2.05 -10.27
CA LYS A 248 -3.87 -2.29 -11.61
C LYS A 248 -2.45 -2.81 -11.56
N GLY A 249 -1.58 -2.23 -10.70
CA GLY A 249 -0.24 -2.73 -10.47
C GLY A 249 -0.21 -4.16 -9.93
N LEU A 250 -1.17 -4.56 -9.09
CA LEU A 250 -1.33 -5.94 -8.62
C LEU A 250 -1.84 -6.87 -9.73
N ALA A 251 -2.83 -6.42 -10.52
CA ALA A 251 -3.37 -7.19 -11.64
C ALA A 251 -2.33 -7.45 -12.74
N LYS A 252 -1.37 -6.55 -12.91
CA LYS A 252 -0.23 -6.74 -13.82
C LYS A 252 0.66 -7.91 -13.39
N GLN A 253 0.75 -8.18 -12.09
CA GLN A 253 1.54 -9.27 -11.52
C GLN A 253 0.79 -10.62 -11.58
N ASP A 254 -0.53 -10.59 -11.73
CA ASP A 254 -1.37 -11.79 -11.75
C ASP A 254 -2.50 -11.68 -12.80
N PRO A 255 -2.39 -12.39 -13.93
CA PRO A 255 -3.39 -12.35 -14.99
C PRO A 255 -4.71 -13.05 -14.64
N THR A 256 -4.79 -13.71 -13.49
CA THR A 256 -6.01 -14.43 -13.05
C THR A 256 -7.00 -13.55 -12.30
N VAL A 257 -6.63 -12.30 -11.99
CA VAL A 257 -7.47 -11.32 -11.28
C VAL A 257 -7.88 -10.16 -12.19
N ASP A 258 -8.93 -9.46 -11.80
CA ASP A 258 -9.41 -8.23 -12.46
C ASP A 258 -9.77 -7.16 -11.42
N VAL A 259 -9.57 -5.90 -11.83
CA VAL A 259 -10.10 -4.73 -11.11
C VAL A 259 -11.57 -4.54 -11.51
N VAL A 260 -12.45 -4.63 -10.55
CA VAL A 260 -13.90 -4.67 -10.76
C VAL A 260 -14.66 -3.64 -9.92
N GLY A 261 -15.89 -3.39 -10.29
CA GLY A 261 -16.85 -2.56 -9.57
C GLY A 261 -16.67 -1.06 -9.78
N ASP A 262 -17.70 -0.34 -9.33
CA ASP A 262 -17.68 1.12 -9.29
C ASP A 262 -16.76 1.65 -8.20
N SER A 263 -16.49 2.96 -8.22
CA SER A 263 -15.76 3.65 -7.17
C SER A 263 -16.47 3.54 -5.83
N ILE A 264 -15.78 3.01 -4.81
CA ILE A 264 -16.27 2.94 -3.43
C ILE A 264 -16.02 4.27 -2.73
N ALA A 265 -14.87 4.90 -2.99
CA ALA A 265 -14.46 6.19 -2.43
C ALA A 265 -13.47 6.88 -3.36
N LYS A 266 -13.46 8.22 -3.32
CA LYS A 266 -12.40 9.03 -3.93
C LYS A 266 -11.19 9.11 -2.99
N GLU A 267 -10.01 8.97 -3.56
CA GLU A 267 -8.73 8.92 -2.85
C GLU A 267 -7.76 9.96 -3.45
N PRO A 268 -7.86 11.24 -3.05
CA PRO A 268 -6.95 12.28 -3.50
C PRO A 268 -5.57 12.11 -2.84
N TYR A 269 -4.50 11.98 -3.64
CA TYR A 269 -3.15 11.86 -3.13
C TYR A 269 -2.48 13.22 -2.98
N GLY A 270 -1.89 13.46 -1.81
CA GLY A 270 -1.06 14.61 -1.52
C GLY A 270 0.32 14.21 -1.01
N VAL A 271 1.27 15.09 -1.17
CA VAL A 271 2.59 14.98 -0.53
C VAL A 271 2.42 15.35 0.94
N GLY A 272 2.68 14.40 1.84
CA GLY A 272 2.64 14.65 3.29
C GLY A 272 3.88 15.41 3.76
N VAL A 273 3.70 16.36 4.66
CA VAL A 273 4.74 17.22 5.24
C VAL A 273 4.48 17.37 6.73
N ASN A 274 5.54 17.55 7.53
CA ASN A 274 5.38 17.89 8.94
C ASN A 274 4.56 19.20 9.09
N LYS A 275 3.61 19.21 10.02
CA LYS A 275 2.68 20.32 10.22
C LYS A 275 3.35 21.65 10.55
N ASP A 276 4.53 21.61 11.17
CA ASP A 276 5.33 22.78 11.51
C ASP A 276 6.08 23.38 10.31
N HIS A 277 6.14 22.68 9.17
CA HIS A 277 6.85 23.07 7.95
C HIS A 277 5.91 23.58 6.84
N GLN A 278 5.05 24.55 7.18
CA GLN A 278 4.08 25.12 6.23
C GLN A 278 4.75 25.76 5.01
N ASP A 279 5.95 26.33 5.18
CA ASP A 279 6.76 26.90 4.10
C ASP A 279 7.14 25.81 3.07
N LEU A 280 7.46 24.60 3.52
CA LEU A 280 7.74 23.47 2.64
C LEU A 280 6.48 23.01 1.90
N VAL A 281 5.29 23.04 2.53
CA VAL A 281 4.01 22.74 1.85
C VAL A 281 3.78 23.72 0.71
N ARG A 282 3.94 25.04 0.95
CA ARG A 282 3.81 26.07 -0.08
C ARG A 282 4.82 25.90 -1.22
N PHE A 283 6.06 25.53 -0.87
CA PHE A 283 7.09 25.23 -1.86
C PHE A 283 6.72 24.02 -2.72
N VAL A 284 6.30 22.90 -2.11
CA VAL A 284 5.85 21.69 -2.83
C VAL A 284 4.68 22.02 -3.75
N ASN A 285 3.72 22.83 -3.31
CA ASN A 285 2.60 23.25 -4.15
C ASN A 285 3.08 24.05 -5.38
N GLY A 286 4.05 24.93 -5.20
CA GLY A 286 4.66 25.64 -6.35
C GLY A 286 5.38 24.69 -7.31
N VAL A 287 6.01 23.62 -6.80
CA VAL A 287 6.62 22.59 -7.66
C VAL A 287 5.53 21.84 -8.43
N LEU A 288 4.43 21.43 -7.77
CA LEU A 288 3.33 20.72 -8.42
C LEU A 288 2.66 21.58 -9.50
N GLU A 289 2.41 22.88 -9.23
CA GLU A 289 1.90 23.80 -10.25
C GLU A 289 2.85 23.88 -11.46
N LYS A 290 4.16 24.06 -11.19
CA LYS A 290 5.16 24.16 -12.25
C LYS A 290 5.16 22.91 -13.13
N ILE A 291 5.25 21.72 -12.55
CA ILE A 291 5.30 20.47 -13.34
C ILE A 291 3.97 20.19 -14.06
N GLY A 292 2.84 20.67 -13.53
CA GLY A 292 1.55 20.63 -14.20
C GLY A 292 1.50 21.53 -15.42
N GLN A 293 2.08 22.75 -15.33
CA GLN A 293 2.06 23.74 -16.40
C GLN A 293 3.10 23.48 -17.51
N ASP A 294 4.28 22.95 -17.15
CA ASP A 294 5.38 22.73 -18.12
C ASP A 294 5.32 21.34 -18.80
N GLY A 295 4.27 20.56 -18.55
CA GLY A 295 4.04 19.24 -19.12
C GLY A 295 4.88 18.11 -18.48
N THR A 296 5.63 18.40 -17.41
CA THR A 296 6.41 17.36 -16.71
C THR A 296 5.48 16.32 -16.09
N TRP A 297 4.40 16.77 -15.43
CA TRP A 297 3.41 15.87 -14.84
C TRP A 297 2.84 14.88 -15.89
N GLN A 298 2.51 15.38 -17.07
CA GLN A 298 2.00 14.54 -18.16
C GLN A 298 3.04 13.50 -18.61
N ARG A 299 4.32 13.90 -18.75
CA ARG A 299 5.38 12.93 -19.09
C ARG A 299 5.56 11.85 -18.02
N LEU A 300 5.44 12.20 -16.74
CA LEU A 300 5.51 11.24 -15.66
C LEU A 300 4.31 10.27 -15.70
N TYR A 301 3.11 10.80 -15.97
CA TYR A 301 1.92 9.99 -16.17
C TYR A 301 2.10 9.00 -17.31
N ASP A 302 2.52 9.46 -18.47
CA ASP A 302 2.74 8.63 -19.66
C ASP A 302 3.82 7.56 -19.42
N SER A 303 4.82 7.86 -18.59
CA SER A 303 5.90 6.91 -18.28
C SER A 303 5.49 5.80 -17.33
N TRP A 304 4.60 6.09 -16.39
CA TRP A 304 4.27 5.15 -15.30
C TRP A 304 2.84 4.67 -15.31
N LEU A 305 1.90 5.51 -15.75
CA LEU A 305 0.47 5.32 -15.53
C LEU A 305 -0.32 5.13 -16.83
N GLU A 306 0.35 4.98 -17.99
CA GLU A 306 -0.31 4.76 -19.30
C GLU A 306 -1.28 3.54 -19.25
N GLU A 307 -0.94 2.52 -18.48
CA GLU A 307 -1.79 1.31 -18.30
C GLU A 307 -3.13 1.60 -17.60
N LEU A 308 -3.26 2.75 -16.93
CA LEU A 308 -4.52 3.18 -16.30
C LEU A 308 -5.50 3.80 -17.32
N GLY A 309 -5.05 4.02 -18.54
CA GLY A 309 -5.80 4.64 -19.62
C GLY A 309 -5.35 6.09 -19.91
N PRO A 310 -6.13 6.79 -20.73
CA PRO A 310 -5.80 8.18 -21.09
C PRO A 310 -5.64 9.07 -19.86
N SER A 311 -4.60 9.91 -19.89
CA SER A 311 -4.34 10.86 -18.82
C SER A 311 -5.52 11.82 -18.60
N PRO A 312 -6.00 12.00 -17.36
CA PRO A 312 -7.01 13.01 -17.03
C PRO A 312 -6.41 14.43 -16.98
N GLY A 313 -5.09 14.56 -17.09
CA GLY A 313 -4.35 15.78 -16.78
C GLY A 313 -4.01 15.92 -15.29
N PRO A 314 -3.15 16.89 -14.95
CA PRO A 314 -2.86 17.17 -13.54
C PRO A 314 -4.12 17.67 -12.81
N PRO A 315 -4.36 17.22 -11.56
CA PRO A 315 -5.49 17.71 -10.78
C PRO A 315 -5.45 19.22 -10.58
N GLU A 316 -6.61 19.87 -10.61
CA GLU A 316 -6.74 21.31 -10.32
C GLU A 316 -6.48 21.59 -8.85
N PRO A 317 -5.51 22.44 -8.49
CA PRO A 317 -5.17 22.70 -7.10
C PRO A 317 -6.25 23.53 -6.41
N ARG A 318 -6.56 23.19 -5.17
CA ARG A 318 -7.47 23.95 -4.28
C ARG A 318 -6.67 24.56 -3.15
N TYR A 319 -6.79 25.88 -2.97
CA TYR A 319 -6.06 26.59 -1.94
C TYR A 319 -7.01 27.19 -0.89
N LYS A 320 -6.55 27.19 0.35
CA LYS A 320 -7.08 27.93 1.49
C LYS A 320 -6.15 29.11 1.75
N ASP A 321 -6.70 30.27 2.07
CA ASP A 321 -6.10 31.60 2.30
C ASP A 321 -6.25 32.63 1.19
#